data_c557778c149571238e241f467136ea96
#
_entry.id   c557778c149571238e241f467136ea96
#
_cell.length_a   1.000
_cell.length_b   1.000
_cell.length_c   1.000
_cell.angle_alpha   90.00
_cell.angle_beta   90.00
_cell.angle_gamma   90.00
#
_symmetry.space_group_name_H-M   'P 1'
#
loop_
_entity.id
_entity.type
_entity.pdbx_description
1 polymer ?
#
loop_
_entity_poly.entity_id
_entity_poly.type
_entity_poly.pdbx_seq_one_letter_code
_entity_poly.pdbx_strand_id
1 'polypeptide(L)'
;LHLLSRRQRQMCIRDRGMKPVAAIYSTFLQRAYDMLLHDVALQQLHVVLAVDRCGIVGEDGDTHQGMFDVGYLRQVPGMKIFSPASFAELREDLHTAFYACTGPAAIRYPRGAEGCYQVSASQTCIREGYTCTIICYGTMVNAVLSAADTMQAAGYRPEILKLRTISPIDWSTIEASARKTKHVFVFEETSDRECLADEIFAHLIEHGIPAVCCKRNLGRGFIPHGAPAALLAAAGLDADALTKLMQEELS
;
A
#
# COMPACT_ATOMS: atom_id res chain seq x y z
N LEU A 1 -32.74 -16.93 0.74
CA LEU A 1 -32.88 -16.01 -0.42
C LEU A 1 -31.53 -15.47 -0.93
N HIS A 2 -30.52 -15.35 -0.09
CA HIS A 2 -29.19 -14.86 -0.54
C HIS A 2 -28.32 -15.91 -1.24
N LEU A 3 -28.51 -17.18 -0.96
CA LEU A 3 -27.68 -18.28 -1.48
C LEU A 3 -27.85 -18.54 -3.00
N LEU A 4 -29.07 -18.45 -3.53
CA LEU A 4 -29.33 -18.73 -4.96
C LEU A 4 -28.83 -17.60 -5.87
N SER A 5 -29.06 -16.33 -5.51
CA SER A 5 -28.57 -15.21 -6.30
C SER A 5 -27.04 -15.06 -6.24
N ARG A 6 -26.42 -15.52 -5.15
CA ARG A 6 -24.98 -15.60 -4.97
C ARG A 6 -24.35 -16.66 -5.88
N ARG A 7 -24.90 -17.86 -5.91
CA ARG A 7 -24.47 -18.93 -6.81
C ARG A 7 -24.64 -18.57 -8.28
N GLN A 8 -25.73 -17.90 -8.64
CA GLN A 8 -25.93 -17.43 -10.01
C GLN A 8 -24.87 -16.39 -10.45
N ARG A 9 -24.48 -15.46 -9.59
CA ARG A 9 -23.41 -14.49 -9.89
C ARG A 9 -22.05 -15.18 -10.04
N GLN A 10 -21.72 -16.12 -9.19
CA GLN A 10 -20.50 -16.92 -9.29
C GLN A 10 -20.47 -17.74 -10.58
N MET A 11 -21.58 -18.38 -10.96
CA MET A 11 -21.70 -19.08 -12.23
C MET A 11 -21.50 -18.15 -13.43
N CYS A 12 -22.06 -16.92 -13.40
CA CYS A 12 -21.89 -15.96 -14.48
C CYS A 12 -20.43 -15.51 -14.63
N ILE A 13 -19.73 -15.26 -13.53
CA ILE A 13 -18.31 -14.87 -13.57
C ILE A 13 -17.47 -16.01 -14.14
N ARG A 14 -17.64 -17.22 -13.59
CA ARG A 14 -16.86 -18.39 -13.97
C ARG A 14 -17.17 -18.89 -15.38
N ASP A 15 -18.44 -19.09 -15.70
CA ASP A 15 -18.86 -19.82 -16.90
C ASP A 15 -19.02 -18.91 -18.13
N ARG A 16 -19.16 -17.61 -17.92
CA ARG A 16 -19.34 -16.62 -19.00
C ARG A 16 -18.17 -15.70 -19.22
N GLY A 17 -17.04 -15.89 -18.49
CA GLY A 17 -15.86 -15.06 -18.62
C GLY A 17 -16.10 -13.59 -18.25
N MET A 18 -17.08 -13.29 -17.39
CA MET A 18 -17.33 -11.94 -16.91
C MET A 18 -16.21 -11.48 -15.97
N LYS A 19 -15.84 -10.22 -16.10
CA LYS A 19 -14.84 -9.58 -15.25
C LYS A 19 -15.50 -8.43 -14.46
N PRO A 20 -16.12 -8.72 -13.31
CA PRO A 20 -16.80 -7.69 -12.53
C PRO A 20 -15.80 -6.74 -11.87
N VAL A 21 -16.17 -5.48 -11.79
CA VAL A 21 -15.49 -4.46 -11.01
C VAL A 21 -16.42 -4.03 -9.87
N ALA A 22 -15.94 -4.13 -8.64
CA ALA A 22 -16.67 -3.68 -7.45
C ALA A 22 -15.97 -2.46 -6.85
N ALA A 23 -16.61 -1.29 -6.94
CA ALA A 23 -16.13 -0.08 -6.29
C ALA A 23 -16.72 0.01 -4.88
N ILE A 24 -15.86 0.06 -3.88
CA ILE A 24 -16.27 0.06 -2.47
C ILE A 24 -15.24 0.80 -1.61
N TYR A 25 -15.70 1.48 -0.56
CA TYR A 25 -14.81 2.12 0.41
C TYR A 25 -14.02 1.08 1.20
N SER A 26 -12.74 1.38 1.44
CA SER A 26 -11.82 0.55 2.21
C SER A 26 -12.43 0.09 3.54
N THR A 27 -12.99 1.01 4.33
CA THR A 27 -13.60 0.69 5.62
C THR A 27 -14.86 -0.20 5.50
N PHE A 28 -15.62 -0.12 4.41
CA PHE A 28 -16.83 -0.95 4.23
C PHE A 28 -16.52 -2.33 3.63
N LEU A 29 -15.40 -2.45 2.91
CA LEU A 29 -14.97 -3.71 2.31
C LEU A 29 -14.65 -4.78 3.36
N GLN A 30 -14.26 -4.41 4.58
CA GLN A 30 -14.02 -5.37 5.67
C GLN A 30 -15.22 -6.27 5.97
N ARG A 31 -16.46 -5.81 5.73
CA ARG A 31 -17.67 -6.64 5.86
C ARG A 31 -17.79 -7.73 4.80
N ALA A 32 -17.04 -7.63 3.71
CA ALA A 32 -17.01 -8.61 2.63
C ALA A 32 -15.84 -9.59 2.73
N TYR A 33 -15.04 -9.56 3.81
CA TYR A 33 -13.83 -10.37 3.93
C TYR A 33 -14.08 -11.86 3.75
N ASP A 34 -15.10 -12.43 4.39
CA ASP A 34 -15.52 -13.82 4.18
C ASP A 34 -15.85 -14.11 2.70
N MET A 35 -16.56 -13.18 2.05
CA MET A 35 -16.90 -13.33 0.62
C MET A 35 -15.67 -13.27 -0.28
N LEU A 36 -14.67 -12.47 0.07
CA LEU A 36 -13.41 -12.42 -0.69
C LEU A 36 -12.66 -13.75 -0.58
N LEU A 37 -12.64 -14.37 0.60
CA LEU A 37 -12.00 -15.66 0.81
C LEU A 37 -12.73 -16.79 0.09
N HIS A 38 -14.02 -16.98 0.38
CA HIS A 38 -14.76 -18.18 -0.01
C HIS A 38 -15.45 -18.06 -1.37
N ASP A 39 -15.95 -16.87 -1.70
CA ASP A 39 -16.71 -16.69 -2.94
C ASP A 39 -15.84 -16.24 -4.10
N VAL A 40 -14.70 -15.60 -3.84
CA VAL A 40 -13.81 -15.06 -4.87
C VAL A 40 -12.49 -15.84 -4.94
N ALA A 41 -11.68 -15.79 -3.88
CA ALA A 41 -10.32 -16.31 -3.91
C ALA A 41 -10.26 -17.83 -3.99
N LEU A 42 -11.07 -18.56 -3.20
CA LEU A 42 -11.13 -20.02 -3.22
C LEU A 42 -11.47 -20.57 -4.62
N GLN A 43 -12.28 -19.84 -5.37
CA GLN A 43 -12.67 -20.20 -6.74
C GLN A 43 -11.77 -19.54 -7.81
N GLN A 44 -10.79 -18.76 -7.40
CA GLN A 44 -9.89 -18.00 -8.26
C GLN A 44 -10.63 -17.13 -9.30
N LEU A 45 -11.75 -16.53 -8.90
CA LEU A 45 -12.54 -15.70 -9.78
C LEU A 45 -11.82 -14.39 -10.06
N HIS A 46 -11.83 -13.97 -11.32
CA HIS A 46 -11.33 -12.67 -11.72
C HIS A 46 -12.33 -11.57 -11.33
N VAL A 47 -12.14 -10.99 -10.17
CA VAL A 47 -12.90 -9.85 -9.65
C VAL A 47 -11.92 -8.71 -9.38
N VAL A 48 -12.23 -7.53 -9.89
CA VAL A 48 -11.44 -6.31 -9.65
C VAL A 48 -12.13 -5.49 -8.57
N LEU A 49 -11.43 -5.24 -7.48
CA LEU A 49 -11.88 -4.39 -6.38
C LEU A 49 -11.28 -3.00 -6.56
N ALA A 50 -12.11 -2.00 -6.83
CA ALA A 50 -11.73 -0.59 -6.79
C ALA A 50 -11.94 -0.09 -5.36
N VAL A 51 -10.88 -0.17 -4.55
CA VAL A 51 -10.91 0.13 -3.11
C VAL A 51 -10.66 1.62 -2.91
N ASP A 52 -11.74 2.35 -2.70
CA ASP A 52 -11.75 3.80 -2.55
C ASP A 52 -11.51 4.21 -1.09
N ARG A 53 -11.00 5.40 -0.87
CA ARG A 53 -10.75 5.98 0.45
C ARG A 53 -9.80 5.13 1.32
N CYS A 54 -8.70 4.70 0.71
CA CYS A 54 -7.62 4.07 1.44
C CYS A 54 -6.79 5.11 2.20
N GLY A 55 -6.27 4.74 3.37
CA GLY A 55 -5.53 5.66 4.23
C GLY A 55 -6.44 6.63 4.99
N ILE A 56 -5.94 7.82 5.27
CA ILE A 56 -6.66 8.85 6.00
C ILE A 56 -7.68 9.56 5.10
N VAL A 57 -8.94 9.59 5.52
CA VAL A 57 -10.04 10.29 4.82
C VAL A 57 -10.49 11.57 5.51
N GLY A 58 -10.01 11.79 6.73
CA GLY A 58 -10.15 13.06 7.45
C GLY A 58 -11.58 13.40 7.87
N GLU A 59 -12.26 14.20 7.07
CA GLU A 59 -13.57 14.79 7.38
C GLU A 59 -14.72 13.78 7.50
N ASP A 60 -14.58 12.60 6.92
CA ASP A 60 -15.59 11.54 7.01
C ASP A 60 -15.58 10.86 8.42
N GLY A 61 -14.59 11.17 9.25
CA GLY A 61 -14.49 10.74 10.64
C GLY A 61 -13.88 9.36 10.87
N ASP A 62 -13.84 8.97 12.12
CA ASP A 62 -13.15 7.78 12.62
C ASP A 62 -13.69 6.44 12.09
N THR A 63 -14.97 6.40 11.70
CA THR A 63 -15.60 5.21 11.13
C THR A 63 -15.27 5.00 9.65
N HIS A 64 -14.62 5.96 8.99
CA HIS A 64 -14.36 5.94 7.56
C HIS A 64 -12.87 5.85 7.20
N GLN A 65 -11.97 5.95 8.17
CA GLN A 65 -10.53 5.83 7.92
C GLN A 65 -10.18 4.46 7.30
N GLY A 66 -9.53 4.49 6.15
CA GLY A 66 -9.20 3.30 5.36
C GLY A 66 -7.85 2.69 5.74
N MET A 67 -7.63 2.41 7.01
CA MET A 67 -6.32 2.01 7.54
C MET A 67 -6.13 0.48 7.71
N PHE A 68 -7.17 -0.32 7.47
CA PHE A 68 -7.11 -1.77 7.73
C PHE A 68 -7.06 -2.64 6.47
N ASP A 69 -7.27 -2.04 5.29
CA ASP A 69 -7.42 -2.78 4.03
C ASP A 69 -6.16 -3.56 3.64
N VAL A 70 -4.99 -3.00 3.85
CA VAL A 70 -3.71 -3.69 3.57
C VAL A 70 -3.62 -5.01 4.33
N GLY A 71 -3.90 -4.98 5.64
CA GLY A 71 -3.82 -6.16 6.49
C GLY A 71 -4.75 -7.28 6.04
N TYR A 72 -6.05 -7.03 5.89
CA TYR A 72 -7.00 -8.09 5.56
C TYR A 72 -6.96 -8.51 4.08
N LEU A 73 -6.65 -7.61 3.14
CA LEU A 73 -6.56 -7.98 1.73
C LEU A 73 -5.34 -8.86 1.43
N ARG A 74 -4.22 -8.64 2.12
CA ARG A 74 -3.00 -9.45 1.97
C ARG A 74 -3.15 -10.88 2.50
N GLN A 75 -4.11 -11.11 3.38
CA GLN A 75 -4.45 -12.46 3.86
C GLN A 75 -5.25 -13.26 2.83
N VAL A 76 -5.81 -12.63 1.80
CA VAL A 76 -6.62 -13.31 0.78
C VAL A 76 -5.70 -14.02 -0.22
N PRO A 77 -5.74 -15.37 -0.33
CA PRO A 77 -4.86 -16.11 -1.21
C PRO A 77 -5.00 -15.70 -2.68
N GLY A 78 -3.87 -15.44 -3.34
CA GLY A 78 -3.84 -15.07 -4.76
C GLY A 78 -4.32 -13.65 -5.07
N MET A 79 -4.65 -12.84 -4.08
CA MET A 79 -5.02 -11.44 -4.26
C MET A 79 -3.82 -10.62 -4.74
N LYS A 80 -3.95 -9.98 -5.89
CA LYS A 80 -3.00 -8.94 -6.32
C LYS A 80 -3.47 -7.60 -5.81
N ILE A 81 -2.56 -6.82 -5.21
CA ILE A 81 -2.91 -5.53 -4.63
C ILE A 81 -2.00 -4.45 -5.22
N PHE A 82 -2.62 -3.52 -5.95
CA PHE A 82 -1.99 -2.34 -6.50
C PHE A 82 -2.24 -1.13 -5.60
N SER A 83 -1.24 -0.28 -5.46
CA SER A 83 -1.32 0.95 -4.68
C SER A 83 -0.73 2.13 -5.49
N PRO A 84 -1.48 2.60 -6.50
CA PRO A 84 -1.04 3.72 -7.32
C PRO A 84 -0.91 5.01 -6.49
N ALA A 85 0.03 5.87 -6.89
CA ALA A 85 0.28 7.17 -6.27
C ALA A 85 -0.06 8.34 -7.21
N SER A 86 -0.32 8.06 -8.48
CA SER A 86 -0.68 9.05 -9.50
C SER A 86 -1.87 8.56 -10.34
N PHE A 87 -2.52 9.48 -11.04
CA PHE A 87 -3.59 9.12 -11.99
C PHE A 87 -3.06 8.31 -13.17
N ALA A 88 -1.80 8.52 -13.54
CA ALA A 88 -1.15 7.73 -14.58
C ALA A 88 -1.03 6.26 -14.14
N GLU A 89 -0.50 6.01 -12.94
CA GLU A 89 -0.43 4.67 -12.36
C GLU A 89 -1.80 4.04 -12.15
N LEU A 90 -2.77 4.80 -11.62
CA LEU A 90 -4.14 4.31 -11.42
C LEU A 90 -4.76 3.80 -12.71
N ARG A 91 -4.57 4.51 -13.82
CA ARG A 91 -5.07 4.11 -15.15
C ARG A 91 -4.42 2.81 -15.62
N GLU A 92 -3.11 2.68 -15.46
CA GLU A 92 -2.37 1.50 -15.86
C GLU A 92 -2.67 0.30 -14.95
N ASP A 93 -2.82 0.52 -13.63
CA ASP A 93 -3.17 -0.54 -12.69
C ASP A 93 -4.58 -1.07 -12.92
N LEU A 94 -5.55 -0.19 -13.22
CA LEU A 94 -6.89 -0.59 -13.63
C LEU A 94 -6.85 -1.43 -14.91
N HIS A 95 -6.08 -0.99 -15.90
CA HIS A 95 -5.90 -1.75 -17.14
C HIS A 95 -5.26 -3.12 -16.86
N THR A 96 -4.20 -3.16 -16.07
CA THR A 96 -3.50 -4.41 -15.70
C THR A 96 -4.41 -5.34 -14.91
N ALA A 97 -5.11 -4.83 -13.90
CA ALA A 97 -6.02 -5.60 -13.08
C ALA A 97 -7.15 -6.21 -13.91
N PHE A 98 -7.68 -5.47 -14.88
CA PHE A 98 -8.81 -5.90 -15.70
C PHE A 98 -8.41 -6.83 -16.85
N TYR A 99 -7.26 -6.59 -17.50
CA TYR A 99 -6.89 -7.33 -18.71
C TYR A 99 -5.81 -8.39 -18.48
N ALA A 100 -4.88 -8.18 -17.55
CA ALA A 100 -3.72 -9.05 -17.39
C ALA A 100 -3.78 -9.96 -16.14
N CYS A 101 -4.62 -9.63 -15.14
CA CYS A 101 -4.82 -10.51 -13.99
C CYS A 101 -5.77 -11.67 -14.33
N THR A 102 -5.56 -12.81 -13.68
CA THR A 102 -6.37 -14.04 -13.86
C THR A 102 -7.17 -14.42 -12.61
N GLY A 103 -6.84 -13.84 -11.45
CA GLY A 103 -7.52 -14.03 -10.17
C GLY A 103 -7.98 -12.70 -9.59
N PRO A 104 -8.29 -12.66 -8.29
CA PRO A 104 -8.75 -11.45 -7.62
C PRO A 104 -7.66 -10.37 -7.64
N ALA A 105 -8.07 -9.13 -7.90
CA ALA A 105 -7.19 -7.98 -7.88
C ALA A 105 -7.84 -6.80 -7.16
N ALA A 106 -7.09 -6.10 -6.32
CA ALA A 106 -7.51 -4.90 -5.65
C ALA A 106 -6.63 -3.71 -6.08
N ILE A 107 -7.25 -2.58 -6.35
CA ILE A 107 -6.55 -1.32 -6.56
C ILE A 107 -7.00 -0.40 -5.45
N ARG A 108 -6.08 -0.05 -4.55
CA ARG A 108 -6.35 0.83 -3.42
C ARG A 108 -5.91 2.26 -3.73
N TYR A 109 -6.81 3.21 -3.61
CA TYR A 109 -6.54 4.62 -3.86
C TYR A 109 -7.21 5.52 -2.82
N PRO A 110 -6.61 6.68 -2.49
CA PRO A 110 -7.13 7.60 -1.50
C PRO A 110 -8.27 8.45 -2.07
N ARG A 111 -8.92 9.20 -1.19
CA ARG A 111 -9.73 10.36 -1.55
C ARG A 111 -8.81 11.56 -1.78
N GLY A 112 -9.06 12.34 -2.80
CA GLY A 112 -8.37 13.62 -3.02
C GLY A 112 -7.79 13.78 -4.41
N ALA A 113 -6.95 14.80 -4.54
CA ALA A 113 -6.23 15.11 -5.77
C ALA A 113 -4.87 14.41 -5.79
N GLU A 114 -4.23 14.46 -6.94
CA GLU A 114 -2.86 14.01 -7.16
C GLU A 114 -1.87 14.94 -6.43
N GLY A 115 -0.83 14.35 -5.85
CA GLY A 115 0.24 15.09 -5.18
C GLY A 115 1.37 15.51 -6.13
N CYS A 116 2.58 15.69 -5.59
CA CYS A 116 3.76 16.05 -6.39
C CYS A 116 4.27 14.90 -7.26
N TYR A 117 4.00 13.65 -6.89
CA TYR A 117 4.31 12.49 -7.72
C TYR A 117 3.20 12.27 -8.76
N GLN A 118 3.49 12.60 -10.02
CA GLN A 118 2.52 12.60 -11.13
C GLN A 118 2.93 11.67 -12.28
N VAL A 119 3.95 10.86 -12.09
CA VAL A 119 4.49 9.97 -13.12
C VAL A 119 3.99 8.54 -12.93
N SER A 120 4.19 7.69 -13.94
CA SER A 120 4.08 6.24 -13.80
C SER A 120 5.48 5.66 -13.93
N ALA A 121 6.08 5.32 -12.79
CA ALA A 121 7.36 4.64 -12.77
C ALA A 121 7.17 3.16 -13.10
N SER A 122 7.92 2.66 -14.06
CA SER A 122 7.96 1.23 -14.40
C SER A 122 8.83 0.42 -13.43
N GLN A 123 9.68 1.11 -12.66
CA GLN A 123 10.63 0.50 -11.73
C GLN A 123 10.22 0.78 -10.29
N THR A 124 10.49 -0.17 -9.41
CA THR A 124 10.29 -0.03 -7.97
C THR A 124 11.22 1.05 -7.37
N CYS A 125 12.48 1.09 -7.80
CA CYS A 125 13.42 2.14 -7.38
C CYS A 125 13.18 3.41 -8.20
N ILE A 126 12.65 4.45 -7.55
CA ILE A 126 12.37 5.75 -8.16
C ILE A 126 13.44 6.81 -7.87
N ARG A 127 14.34 6.54 -6.94
CA ARG A 127 15.51 7.37 -6.64
C ARG A 127 16.63 6.46 -6.13
N GLU A 128 17.77 6.50 -6.79
CA GLU A 128 18.97 5.79 -6.38
C GLU A 128 19.63 6.46 -5.16
N GLY A 129 20.19 5.65 -4.27
CA GLY A 129 20.88 6.12 -3.07
C GLY A 129 21.74 5.03 -2.44
N TYR A 130 22.39 5.36 -1.32
CA TYR A 130 23.28 4.42 -0.61
C TYR A 130 23.31 4.64 0.92
N THR A 131 22.69 5.69 1.44
CA THR A 131 22.70 5.96 2.89
C THR A 131 21.64 5.12 3.62
N CYS A 132 20.45 5.08 3.10
CA CYS A 132 19.35 4.28 3.62
C CYS A 132 18.37 3.93 2.49
N THR A 133 17.57 2.91 2.71
CA THR A 133 16.43 2.53 1.88
C THR A 133 15.17 3.05 2.51
N ILE A 134 14.34 3.78 1.73
CA ILE A 134 13.00 4.19 2.13
C ILE A 134 12.00 3.42 1.27
N ILE A 135 11.15 2.64 1.89
CA ILE A 135 10.08 1.90 1.22
C ILE A 135 8.75 2.56 1.53
N CYS A 136 7.97 2.83 0.50
CA CYS A 136 6.63 3.37 0.62
C CYS A 136 5.73 2.89 -0.52
N TYR A 137 4.43 3.12 -0.41
CA TYR A 137 3.45 2.88 -1.46
C TYR A 137 2.32 3.91 -1.42
N GLY A 138 1.55 3.97 -2.51
CA GLY A 138 0.48 4.94 -2.63
C GLY A 138 0.97 6.37 -2.45
N THR A 139 0.11 7.22 -1.92
CA THR A 139 0.36 8.65 -1.76
C THR A 139 1.42 9.02 -0.72
N MET A 140 1.86 8.06 0.11
CA MET A 140 3.00 8.27 1.02
C MET A 140 4.28 8.69 0.30
N VAL A 141 4.41 8.36 -0.99
CA VAL A 141 5.55 8.79 -1.81
C VAL A 141 5.75 10.31 -1.82
N ASN A 142 4.68 11.09 -1.69
CA ASN A 142 4.76 12.57 -1.69
C ASN A 142 5.51 13.10 -0.46
N ALA A 143 5.17 12.61 0.74
CA ALA A 143 5.88 12.96 1.97
C ALA A 143 7.32 12.43 1.95
N VAL A 144 7.52 11.21 1.45
CA VAL A 144 8.84 10.58 1.32
C VAL A 144 9.75 11.36 0.38
N LEU A 145 9.26 11.82 -0.77
CA LEU A 145 10.06 12.63 -1.71
C LEU A 145 10.52 13.94 -1.05
N SER A 146 9.60 14.64 -0.36
CA SER A 146 9.93 15.89 0.34
C SER A 146 10.95 15.66 1.47
N ALA A 147 10.76 14.60 2.27
CA ALA A 147 11.73 14.23 3.32
C ALA A 147 13.10 13.87 2.73
N ALA A 148 13.13 13.11 1.64
CA ALA A 148 14.35 12.71 0.98
C ALA A 148 15.11 13.92 0.36
N ASP A 149 14.40 14.92 -0.14
CA ASP A 149 15.02 16.17 -0.62
C ASP A 149 15.70 16.92 0.53
N THR A 150 15.05 17.01 1.70
CA THR A 150 15.63 17.59 2.90
C THR A 150 16.85 16.79 3.39
N MET A 151 16.77 15.46 3.40
CA MET A 151 17.89 14.58 3.72
C MET A 151 19.05 14.78 2.75
N GLN A 152 18.77 14.94 1.46
CA GLN A 152 19.78 15.17 0.44
C GLN A 152 20.48 16.53 0.65
N ALA A 153 19.76 17.56 1.02
CA ALA A 153 20.33 18.86 1.37
C ALA A 153 21.25 18.78 2.60
N ALA A 154 20.96 17.87 3.53
CA ALA A 154 21.80 17.57 4.70
C ALA A 154 22.98 16.61 4.41
N GLY A 155 23.21 16.22 3.15
CA GLY A 155 24.35 15.40 2.74
C GLY A 155 24.08 13.88 2.67
N TYR A 156 22.89 13.42 3.04
CA TYR A 156 22.50 12.01 2.89
C TYR A 156 22.13 11.69 1.44
N ARG A 157 22.09 10.40 1.13
CA ARG A 157 21.66 9.90 -0.21
C ARG A 157 20.69 8.74 -0.02
N PRO A 158 19.44 9.03 0.36
CA PRO A 158 18.42 7.99 0.52
C PRO A 158 18.05 7.37 -0.83
N GLU A 159 17.88 6.06 -0.84
CA GLU A 159 17.29 5.31 -1.93
C GLU A 159 15.79 5.17 -1.68
N ILE A 160 14.96 5.42 -2.70
CA ILE A 160 13.50 5.35 -2.56
C ILE A 160 12.97 4.20 -3.39
N LEU A 161 12.38 3.23 -2.71
CA LEU A 161 11.62 2.14 -3.31
C LEU A 161 10.12 2.42 -3.14
N LYS A 162 9.48 2.77 -4.23
CA LYS A 162 8.03 2.99 -4.28
C LYS A 162 7.36 1.72 -4.80
N LEU A 163 6.70 0.97 -3.92
CA LEU A 163 5.98 -0.23 -4.29
C LEU A 163 4.67 0.14 -4.97
N ARG A 164 4.55 -0.15 -6.26
CA ARG A 164 3.31 -0.02 -7.01
C ARG A 164 2.37 -1.19 -6.74
N THR A 165 2.96 -2.38 -6.61
CA THR A 165 2.28 -3.62 -6.21
C THR A 165 2.76 -4.02 -4.83
N ILE A 166 1.84 -4.16 -3.88
CA ILE A 166 2.13 -4.55 -2.50
C ILE A 166 1.79 -6.02 -2.21
N SER A 167 1.19 -6.69 -3.17
CA SER A 167 1.02 -8.14 -3.23
C SER A 167 0.91 -8.57 -4.70
N PRO A 168 1.82 -9.40 -5.23
CA PRO A 168 3.06 -9.86 -4.61
C PRO A 168 4.08 -8.72 -4.45
N ILE A 169 5.01 -8.89 -3.51
CA ILE A 169 6.10 -7.95 -3.23
C ILE A 169 7.28 -8.22 -4.17
N ASP A 170 7.96 -7.17 -4.62
CA ASP A 170 9.24 -7.26 -5.34
C ASP A 170 10.40 -7.44 -4.35
N TRP A 171 10.58 -8.67 -3.90
CA TRP A 171 11.61 -9.02 -2.92
C TRP A 171 13.02 -8.75 -3.45
N SER A 172 13.26 -9.01 -4.72
CA SER A 172 14.60 -8.88 -5.31
C SER A 172 15.16 -7.46 -5.19
N THR A 173 14.32 -6.46 -5.46
CA THR A 173 14.70 -5.06 -5.36
C THR A 173 14.89 -4.64 -3.91
N ILE A 174 14.00 -5.08 -3.00
CA ILE A 174 14.11 -4.78 -1.57
C ILE A 174 15.38 -5.38 -0.96
N GLU A 175 15.67 -6.64 -1.23
CA GLU A 175 16.88 -7.31 -0.76
C GLU A 175 18.16 -6.63 -1.25
N ALA A 176 18.23 -6.31 -2.55
CA ALA A 176 19.39 -5.65 -3.14
C ALA A 176 19.66 -4.29 -2.47
N SER A 177 18.60 -3.51 -2.27
CA SER A 177 18.68 -2.21 -1.60
C SER A 177 19.09 -2.34 -0.13
N ALA A 178 18.45 -3.25 0.62
CA ALA A 178 18.76 -3.48 2.03
C ALA A 178 20.23 -3.94 2.26
N ARG A 179 20.75 -4.81 1.40
CA ARG A 179 22.17 -5.23 1.45
C ARG A 179 23.14 -4.06 1.20
N LYS A 180 22.77 -3.13 0.32
CA LYS A 180 23.55 -1.95 -0.02
C LYS A 180 23.55 -0.93 1.10
N THR A 181 22.38 -0.57 1.60
CA THR A 181 22.20 0.58 2.50
C THR A 181 22.28 0.20 3.98
N LYS A 182 21.92 -1.01 4.35
CA LYS A 182 21.87 -1.55 5.72
C LYS A 182 20.94 -0.82 6.70
N HIS A 183 20.19 0.18 6.23
CA HIS A 183 19.16 0.88 6.98
C HIS A 183 17.89 0.91 6.13
N VAL A 184 16.81 0.35 6.66
CA VAL A 184 15.53 0.21 5.95
C VAL A 184 14.43 0.90 6.73
N PHE A 185 13.85 1.91 6.13
CA PHE A 185 12.68 2.63 6.63
C PHE A 185 11.46 2.24 5.82
N VAL A 186 10.35 1.93 6.48
CA VAL A 186 9.06 1.65 5.80
C VAL A 186 8.01 2.62 6.32
N PHE A 187 7.44 3.40 5.41
CA PHE A 187 6.43 4.42 5.73
C PHE A 187 5.12 4.13 5.01
N GLU A 188 4.03 4.00 5.78
CA GLU A 188 2.76 3.52 5.23
C GLU A 188 1.53 4.07 5.96
N GLU A 189 0.48 4.41 5.20
CA GLU A 189 -0.82 4.81 5.74
C GLU A 189 -1.69 3.59 6.04
N THR A 190 -1.30 2.81 7.04
CA THR A 190 -2.02 1.62 7.50
C THR A 190 -1.89 1.44 9.01
N SER A 191 -2.72 0.56 9.57
CA SER A 191 -2.60 0.12 10.96
C SER A 191 -1.24 -0.54 11.22
N ASP A 192 -0.74 -0.43 12.46
CA ASP A 192 0.51 -1.07 12.88
C ASP A 192 0.43 -2.61 12.89
N ARG A 193 -0.76 -3.17 12.95
CA ARG A 193 -0.95 -4.62 12.85
C ARG A 193 -1.15 -5.04 11.40
N GLU A 194 -0.48 -6.13 11.00
CA GLU A 194 -0.54 -6.67 9.64
C GLU A 194 -0.05 -5.65 8.58
N CYS A 195 0.82 -4.73 8.98
CA CYS A 195 1.42 -3.77 8.07
C CYS A 195 2.48 -4.45 7.18
N LEU A 196 2.77 -3.84 6.04
CA LEU A 196 3.74 -4.38 5.08
C LEU A 196 5.17 -4.40 5.68
N ALA A 197 5.49 -3.43 6.53
CA ALA A 197 6.77 -3.33 7.18
C ALA A 197 7.14 -4.59 7.97
N ASP A 198 6.18 -5.17 8.70
CA ASP A 198 6.45 -6.36 9.52
C ASP A 198 6.83 -7.57 8.66
N GLU A 199 6.18 -7.76 7.50
CA GLU A 199 6.55 -8.81 6.56
C GLU A 199 7.92 -8.55 5.91
N ILE A 200 8.21 -7.29 5.53
CA ILE A 200 9.50 -6.93 4.97
C ILE A 200 10.62 -7.21 5.99
N PHE A 201 10.44 -6.81 7.23
CA PHE A 201 11.46 -7.02 8.27
C PHE A 201 11.65 -8.50 8.59
N ALA A 202 10.56 -9.26 8.69
CA ALA A 202 10.64 -10.72 8.87
C ALA A 202 11.39 -11.38 7.72
N HIS A 203 11.08 -11.01 6.48
CA HIS A 203 11.74 -11.53 5.28
C HIS A 203 13.26 -11.24 5.29
N LEU A 204 13.67 -10.01 5.62
CA LEU A 204 15.08 -9.66 5.69
C LEU A 204 15.82 -10.50 6.74
N ILE A 205 15.21 -10.74 7.90
CA ILE A 205 15.77 -11.59 8.98
C ILE A 205 15.89 -13.04 8.50
N GLU A 206 14.82 -13.60 7.93
CA GLU A 206 14.77 -14.99 7.46
C GLU A 206 15.82 -15.29 6.37
N HIS A 207 16.12 -14.27 5.53
CA HIS A 207 17.10 -14.39 4.45
C HIS A 207 18.51 -13.92 4.85
N GLY A 208 18.75 -13.69 6.15
CA GLY A 208 20.06 -13.32 6.68
C GLY A 208 20.59 -11.99 6.10
N ILE A 209 19.71 -11.02 5.85
CA ILE A 209 20.07 -9.69 5.35
C ILE A 209 20.16 -8.75 6.54
N PRO A 210 21.37 -8.37 6.98
CA PRO A 210 21.53 -7.48 8.13
C PRO A 210 21.13 -6.06 7.76
N ALA A 211 20.10 -5.55 8.42
CA ALA A 211 19.65 -4.17 8.27
C ALA A 211 19.06 -3.65 9.60
N VAL A 212 19.32 -2.40 9.91
CA VAL A 212 18.55 -1.67 10.92
C VAL A 212 17.21 -1.30 10.30
N CYS A 213 16.13 -1.75 10.93
CA CYS A 213 14.77 -1.62 10.39
C CYS A 213 13.94 -0.68 11.26
N CYS A 214 13.33 0.31 10.64
CA CYS A 214 12.44 1.26 11.30
C CYS A 214 11.16 1.45 10.48
N LYS A 215 10.01 1.50 11.15
CA LYS A 215 8.72 1.76 10.50
C LYS A 215 8.00 2.94 11.10
N ARG A 216 7.17 3.61 10.29
CA ARG A 216 6.18 4.57 10.75
C ARG A 216 4.87 4.33 10.02
N ASN A 217 3.78 4.26 10.77
CA ASN A 217 2.43 4.03 10.26
C ASN A 217 1.39 4.72 11.15
N LEU A 218 0.11 4.44 10.94
CA LEU A 218 -0.99 5.07 11.66
C LEU A 218 -1.20 4.55 13.11
N GLY A 219 -0.33 3.63 13.57
CA GLY A 219 -0.40 3.08 14.91
C GLY A 219 -1.53 2.06 15.11
N ARG A 220 -1.88 1.83 16.39
CA ARG A 220 -2.80 0.76 16.81
C ARG A 220 -4.20 1.23 17.19
N GLY A 221 -4.39 2.53 17.28
CA GLY A 221 -5.65 3.15 17.66
C GLY A 221 -6.52 3.52 16.46
N PHE A 222 -7.74 3.95 16.76
CA PHE A 222 -8.57 4.61 15.75
C PHE A 222 -8.10 6.04 15.53
N ILE A 223 -8.11 6.48 14.27
CA ILE A 223 -7.76 7.84 13.90
C ILE A 223 -9.02 8.72 14.03
N PRO A 224 -8.95 9.82 14.77
CA PRO A 224 -10.11 10.68 14.96
C PRO A 224 -10.48 11.46 13.70
N HIS A 225 -11.60 12.18 13.77
CA HIS A 225 -11.96 13.19 12.78
C HIS A 225 -10.94 14.34 12.75
N GLY A 226 -10.59 14.83 11.56
CA GLY A 226 -9.68 15.96 11.41
C GLY A 226 -9.23 16.18 9.97
N ALA A 227 -8.54 17.27 9.71
CA ALA A 227 -7.94 17.52 8.40
C ALA A 227 -6.85 16.46 8.11
N PRO A 228 -6.80 15.85 6.91
CA PRO A 228 -5.83 14.79 6.59
C PRO A 228 -4.38 15.16 6.91
N ALA A 229 -3.94 16.37 6.56
CA ALA A 229 -2.58 16.83 6.84
C ALA A 229 -2.26 16.88 8.34
N ALA A 230 -3.20 17.34 9.17
CA ALA A 230 -3.03 17.38 10.63
C ALA A 230 -2.99 15.97 11.23
N LEU A 231 -3.79 15.04 10.70
CA LEU A 231 -3.80 13.65 11.16
C LEU A 231 -2.51 12.90 10.76
N LEU A 232 -1.99 13.15 9.56
CA LEU A 232 -0.69 12.62 9.11
C LEU A 232 0.44 13.16 9.98
N ALA A 233 0.46 14.47 10.25
CA ALA A 233 1.46 15.07 11.14
C ALA A 233 1.38 14.48 12.56
N ALA A 234 0.17 14.32 13.10
CA ALA A 234 -0.02 13.70 14.43
C ALA A 234 0.45 12.23 14.47
N ALA A 235 0.37 11.51 13.34
CA ALA A 235 0.91 10.15 13.20
C ALA A 235 2.43 10.12 12.90
N GLY A 236 3.07 11.27 12.70
CA GLY A 236 4.47 11.38 12.32
C GLY A 236 4.77 10.88 10.89
N LEU A 237 3.81 11.08 9.99
CA LEU A 237 3.87 10.66 8.58
C LEU A 237 3.99 11.86 7.62
N ASP A 238 4.18 13.07 8.13
CA ASP A 238 4.54 14.22 7.33
C ASP A 238 6.06 14.24 7.02
N ALA A 239 6.46 15.06 6.07
CA ALA A 239 7.86 15.11 5.61
C ALA A 239 8.85 15.51 6.71
N ASP A 240 8.46 16.41 7.61
CA ASP A 240 9.35 16.90 8.68
C ASP A 240 9.57 15.82 9.73
N ALA A 241 8.52 15.14 10.16
CA ALA A 241 8.61 14.04 11.12
C ALA A 241 9.40 12.85 10.56
N LEU A 242 9.21 12.52 9.27
CA LEU A 242 9.96 11.46 8.60
C LEU A 242 11.45 11.83 8.49
N THR A 243 11.76 13.08 8.14
CA THR A 243 13.13 13.57 8.09
C THR A 243 13.82 13.46 9.44
N LYS A 244 13.16 13.93 10.50
CA LYS A 244 13.68 13.88 11.87
C LYS A 244 13.96 12.45 12.31
N LEU A 245 12.99 11.54 12.10
CA LEU A 245 13.15 10.12 12.42
C LEU A 245 14.36 9.50 11.72
N MET A 246 14.51 9.75 10.40
CA MET A 246 15.64 9.20 9.65
C MET A 246 16.98 9.76 10.11
N GLN A 247 17.05 11.05 10.45
CA GLN A 247 18.28 11.66 10.97
C GLN A 247 18.66 11.09 12.34
N GLU A 248 17.69 10.88 13.24
CA GLU A 248 17.91 10.28 14.55
C GLU A 248 18.42 8.84 14.45
N GLU A 249 17.90 8.04 13.53
CA GLU A 249 18.29 6.63 13.35
C GLU A 249 19.61 6.45 12.57
N LEU A 250 20.03 7.46 11.81
CA LEU A 250 21.28 7.42 11.02
C LEU A 250 22.47 8.09 11.73
N SER A 251 22.26 8.71 12.90
CA SER A 251 23.30 9.38 13.71
C SER A 251 24.05 8.34 14.55
#